data_d888415e7fdf5fb5b9c343a7df4e60cb
#
_entry.id   d888415e7fdf5fb5b9c343a7df4e60cb
#
_cell.length_a   1.000
_cell.length_b   1.000
_cell.length_c   1.000
_cell.angle_alpha   90.00
_cell.angle_beta   90.00
_cell.angle_gamma   90.00
#
_symmetry.space_group_name_H-M   'P 1'
#
loop_
_entity.id
_entity.type
_entity.pdbx_description
1 polymer ?
#
loop_
_entity_poly.entity_id
_entity_poly.type
_entity_poly.pdbx_seq_one_letter_code
_entity_poly.pdbx_strand_id
1 'polypeptide(L)'
;MSVRTPARLPFDRRGGLIVLVDPGRSTPDDALGLATRAATSDACGFLIGDSLGGGANLAAHVAAMREGAPGLPIVQFPASAAELSADVDAVLFLALLSGRNPRYLIDEQVRAVPFFARHPEVAAISTAYLLVEGGRTSSVEQATRTQPLAADAPDVVAAHVRAAQLMGMYATYLEAGSGAARPVSAQVIAAAREATEGPLLVGGGITNATAAREARHAGADYVVIGTLFERVPSVAVQPLASAARV
;
A
#
# COMPACT_ATOMS: atom_id res chain seq x y z
N MET A 1 23.51 1.40 -18.22
CA MET A 1 22.70 1.99 -17.15
C MET A 1 22.61 0.96 -16.02
N SER A 2 23.15 1.29 -14.85
CA SER A 2 23.05 0.40 -13.69
C SER A 2 21.66 0.59 -13.07
N VAL A 3 20.79 -0.41 -13.19
CA VAL A 3 19.58 -0.49 -12.37
C VAL A 3 20.07 -0.67 -10.93
N ARG A 4 19.84 0.32 -10.06
CA ARG A 4 20.19 0.20 -8.64
C ARG A 4 19.46 -1.02 -8.06
N THR A 5 20.16 -1.73 -7.17
CA THR A 5 19.63 -2.81 -6.33
C THR A 5 18.23 -2.47 -5.81
N PRO A 6 17.30 -3.43 -5.70
CA PRO A 6 15.95 -3.15 -5.24
C PRO A 6 15.99 -2.32 -3.96
N ALA A 7 15.39 -1.13 -4.04
CA ALA A 7 15.36 -0.21 -2.95
C ALA A 7 14.50 -0.78 -1.83
N ARG A 8 14.83 -0.42 -0.59
CA ARG A 8 14.03 -0.77 0.58
C ARG A 8 12.91 0.27 0.76
N LEU A 9 11.84 -0.14 1.44
CA LEU A 9 10.84 0.82 1.89
C LEU A 9 11.53 1.93 2.71
N PRO A 10 11.21 3.21 2.45
CA PRO A 10 11.90 4.34 3.08
C PRO A 10 11.41 4.63 4.50
N PHE A 11 10.71 3.69 5.13
CA PHE A 11 10.19 3.83 6.48
C PHE A 11 11.28 3.48 7.50
N ASP A 12 11.59 4.41 8.40
CA ASP A 12 12.66 4.27 9.40
C ASP A 12 12.41 3.18 10.44
N ARG A 13 11.16 2.72 10.57
CA ARG A 13 10.76 1.74 11.58
C ARG A 13 10.36 0.43 10.93
N ARG A 14 10.78 -0.68 11.54
CA ARG A 14 10.25 -2.00 11.21
C ARG A 14 8.85 -2.13 11.80
N GLY A 15 7.86 -1.77 11.00
CA GLY A 15 6.46 -1.95 11.32
C GLY A 15 5.77 -0.74 11.91
N GLY A 16 4.47 -0.65 11.67
CA GLY A 16 3.58 0.40 12.16
C GLY A 16 2.47 0.76 11.19
N LEU A 17 1.88 1.93 11.41
CA LEU A 17 0.82 2.50 10.58
C LEU A 17 1.41 3.23 9.38
N ILE A 18 0.90 2.91 8.21
CA ILE A 18 1.03 3.70 6.98
C ILE A 18 -0.34 4.32 6.66
N VAL A 19 -0.36 5.62 6.45
CA VAL A 19 -1.58 6.36 6.07
C VAL A 19 -1.68 6.37 4.55
N LEU A 20 -2.79 5.85 4.00
CA LEU A 20 -3.07 5.91 2.56
C LEU A 20 -3.92 7.13 2.24
N VAL A 21 -3.47 7.95 1.30
CA VAL A 21 -4.19 9.11 0.74
C VAL A 21 -4.59 8.78 -0.69
N ASP A 22 -5.89 8.92 -0.98
CA ASP A 22 -6.45 8.76 -2.31
C ASP A 22 -6.75 10.15 -2.92
N PRO A 23 -5.96 10.62 -3.93
CA PRO A 23 -6.17 11.92 -4.56
C PRO A 23 -7.49 12.06 -5.31
N GLY A 24 -8.12 10.94 -5.68
CA GLY A 24 -9.45 10.92 -6.32
C GLY A 24 -10.60 11.11 -5.32
N ARG A 25 -10.32 11.05 -4.01
CA ARG A 25 -11.32 11.11 -2.93
C ARG A 25 -11.06 12.16 -1.87
N SER A 26 -9.98 12.90 -2.00
CA SER A 26 -9.59 13.96 -1.06
C SER A 26 -9.14 15.20 -1.82
N THR A 27 -9.12 16.33 -1.13
CA THR A 27 -8.51 17.57 -1.62
C THR A 27 -7.07 17.69 -1.07
N PRO A 28 -6.22 18.56 -1.66
CA PRO A 28 -4.91 18.86 -1.07
C PRO A 28 -5.00 19.39 0.36
N ASP A 29 -6.05 20.15 0.72
CA ASP A 29 -6.27 20.65 2.08
C ASP A 29 -6.60 19.50 3.06
N ASP A 30 -7.39 18.50 2.63
CA ASP A 30 -7.63 17.29 3.41
C ASP A 30 -6.32 16.52 3.65
N ALA A 31 -5.49 16.42 2.61
CA ALA A 31 -4.19 15.76 2.68
C ALA A 31 -3.22 16.49 3.62
N LEU A 32 -3.19 17.84 3.58
CA LEU A 32 -2.42 18.67 4.52
C LEU A 32 -2.85 18.40 5.96
N GLY A 33 -4.16 18.47 6.23
CA GLY A 33 -4.71 18.25 7.56
C GLY A 33 -4.43 16.83 8.09
N LEU A 34 -4.54 15.80 7.24
CA LEU A 34 -4.21 14.43 7.59
C LEU A 34 -2.71 14.24 7.83
N ALA A 35 -1.85 14.82 6.99
CA ALA A 35 -0.41 14.77 7.15
C ALA A 35 0.05 15.44 8.45
N THR A 36 -0.50 16.60 8.79
CA THR A 36 -0.21 17.30 10.05
C THR A 36 -0.55 16.42 11.27
N ARG A 37 -1.68 15.73 11.24
CA ARG A 37 -2.04 14.77 12.32
C ARG A 37 -1.13 13.54 12.33
N ALA A 38 -0.71 13.05 11.17
CA ALA A 38 0.20 11.92 11.08
C ALA A 38 1.60 12.28 11.61
N ALA A 39 2.10 13.50 11.34
CA ALA A 39 3.40 13.99 11.82
C ALA A 39 3.50 14.03 13.36
N THR A 40 2.39 14.26 14.05
CA THR A 40 2.32 14.28 15.52
C THR A 40 1.95 12.92 16.11
N SER A 41 1.78 11.90 15.27
CA SER A 41 1.53 10.52 15.66
C SER A 41 2.76 9.66 15.43
N ASP A 42 2.61 8.37 15.67
CA ASP A 42 3.66 7.39 15.40
C ASP A 42 3.47 6.70 14.03
N ALA A 43 2.84 7.38 13.07
CA ALA A 43 2.75 6.88 11.70
C ALA A 43 4.15 6.75 11.06
N CYS A 44 4.36 5.69 10.29
CA CYS A 44 5.64 5.43 9.62
C CYS A 44 5.84 6.27 8.34
N GLY A 45 4.76 6.70 7.72
CA GLY A 45 4.75 7.43 6.47
C GLY A 45 3.43 7.28 5.72
N PHE A 46 3.48 7.58 4.43
CA PHE A 46 2.30 7.60 3.58
C PHE A 46 2.43 6.66 2.39
N LEU A 47 1.29 6.08 1.99
CA LEU A 47 1.04 5.70 0.62
C LEU A 47 0.15 6.76 -0.04
N ILE A 48 0.39 7.07 -1.31
CA ILE A 48 -0.46 7.93 -2.12
C ILE A 48 -0.78 7.25 -3.44
N GLY A 49 -2.06 7.13 -3.77
CA GLY A 49 -2.49 6.50 -5.00
C GLY A 49 -4.00 6.38 -5.11
N ASP A 50 -4.45 6.24 -6.36
CA ASP A 50 -5.85 6.12 -6.74
C ASP A 50 -6.04 4.85 -7.55
N SER A 51 -7.02 4.03 -7.17
CA SER A 51 -7.35 2.77 -7.85
C SER A 51 -8.00 2.98 -9.23
N LEU A 52 -8.48 4.18 -9.54
CA LEU A 52 -9.22 4.49 -10.76
C LEU A 52 -8.42 5.31 -11.76
N GLY A 53 -7.17 5.68 -11.44
CA GLY A 53 -6.29 6.37 -12.36
C GLY A 53 -6.64 7.85 -12.59
N GLY A 54 -7.20 8.51 -11.60
CA GLY A 54 -7.63 9.90 -11.68
C GLY A 54 -6.51 10.96 -11.62
N GLY A 55 -5.26 10.61 -11.47
CA GLY A 55 -3.99 11.39 -11.47
C GLY A 55 -3.99 12.92 -11.37
N ALA A 56 -5.14 13.53 -11.55
CA ALA A 56 -5.38 14.96 -11.54
C ALA A 56 -5.16 15.52 -10.14
N ASN A 57 -4.08 16.04 -9.77
CA ASN A 57 -3.69 16.67 -8.51
C ASN A 57 -2.72 15.86 -7.62
N LEU A 58 -2.09 14.79 -8.12
CA LEU A 58 -1.10 14.05 -7.33
C LEU A 58 -0.01 14.99 -6.80
N ALA A 59 0.55 15.86 -7.65
CA ALA A 59 1.60 16.80 -7.26
C ALA A 59 1.14 17.77 -6.16
N ALA A 60 -0.10 18.29 -6.25
CA ALA A 60 -0.64 19.18 -5.23
C ALA A 60 -0.86 18.45 -3.88
N HIS A 61 -1.32 17.19 -3.91
CA HIS A 61 -1.44 16.38 -2.70
C HIS A 61 -0.07 16.09 -2.08
N VAL A 62 0.92 15.70 -2.89
CA VAL A 62 2.28 15.46 -2.40
C VAL A 62 2.86 16.72 -1.77
N ALA A 63 2.70 17.89 -2.41
CA ALA A 63 3.16 19.15 -1.85
C ALA A 63 2.51 19.47 -0.49
N ALA A 64 1.19 19.30 -0.39
CA ALA A 64 0.44 19.49 0.85
C ALA A 64 0.87 18.50 1.95
N MET A 65 1.11 17.24 1.60
CA MET A 65 1.59 16.23 2.54
C MET A 65 3.02 16.53 3.03
N ARG A 66 3.90 17.02 2.15
CA ARG A 66 5.25 17.47 2.51
C ARG A 66 5.21 18.66 3.47
N GLU A 67 4.28 19.61 3.25
CA GLU A 67 4.08 20.75 4.15
C GLU A 67 3.59 20.30 5.52
N GLY A 68 2.59 19.43 5.58
CA GLY A 68 2.01 18.93 6.84
C GLY A 68 2.91 17.97 7.62
N ALA A 69 3.77 17.22 6.94
CA ALA A 69 4.63 16.19 7.53
C ALA A 69 6.00 16.09 6.83
N PRO A 70 6.87 17.12 6.93
CA PRO A 70 8.11 17.20 6.15
C PRO A 70 9.11 16.07 6.46
N GLY A 71 8.96 15.37 7.58
CA GLY A 71 9.85 14.26 7.97
C GLY A 71 9.32 12.86 7.66
N LEU A 72 8.09 12.72 7.14
CA LEU A 72 7.52 11.42 6.84
C LEU A 72 7.65 11.08 5.34
N PRO A 73 8.12 9.87 5.01
CA PRO A 73 8.27 9.45 3.62
C PRO A 73 6.90 9.26 2.94
N ILE A 74 6.88 9.60 1.64
CA ILE A 74 5.72 9.43 0.76
C ILE A 74 6.06 8.41 -0.31
N VAL A 75 5.34 7.29 -0.33
CA VAL A 75 5.52 6.21 -1.32
C VAL A 75 4.31 6.17 -2.22
N GLN A 76 4.51 6.21 -3.54
CA GLN A 76 3.41 6.11 -4.48
C GLN A 76 2.91 4.68 -4.60
N PHE A 77 1.59 4.53 -4.60
CA PHE A 77 0.85 3.29 -4.87
C PHE A 77 0.08 3.46 -6.20
N PRO A 78 0.75 3.28 -7.36
CA PRO A 78 0.20 3.66 -8.65
C PRO A 78 -0.80 2.63 -9.19
N ALA A 79 -1.84 3.09 -9.87
CA ALA A 79 -2.72 2.23 -10.67
C ALA A 79 -2.11 1.91 -12.05
N SER A 80 -1.25 2.78 -12.57
CA SER A 80 -0.59 2.60 -13.88
C SER A 80 0.75 3.34 -13.97
N ALA A 81 1.57 2.95 -14.95
CA ALA A 81 2.83 3.62 -15.25
C ALA A 81 2.68 5.08 -15.73
N ALA A 82 1.49 5.45 -16.22
CA ALA A 82 1.22 6.81 -16.69
C ALA A 82 1.09 7.84 -15.56
N GLU A 83 0.92 7.39 -14.30
CA GLU A 83 0.69 8.25 -13.13
C GLU A 83 1.94 8.46 -12.28
N LEU A 84 3.07 7.88 -12.66
CA LEU A 84 4.30 7.95 -11.86
C LEU A 84 4.78 9.39 -11.68
N SER A 85 5.08 9.76 -10.44
CA SER A 85 5.57 11.08 -10.06
C SER A 85 6.99 11.03 -9.52
N ALA A 86 7.78 12.07 -9.86
CA ALA A 86 9.12 12.27 -9.31
C ALA A 86 9.11 12.97 -7.94
N ASP A 87 7.95 13.44 -7.48
CA ASP A 87 7.84 14.20 -6.22
C ASP A 87 7.77 13.29 -4.98
N VAL A 88 7.74 11.97 -5.17
CA VAL A 88 7.69 10.95 -4.11
C VAL A 88 9.06 10.35 -3.80
N ASP A 89 9.21 9.75 -2.62
CA ASP A 89 10.48 9.12 -2.22
C ASP A 89 10.68 7.76 -2.87
N ALA A 90 9.58 7.04 -3.11
CA ALA A 90 9.59 5.73 -3.72
C ALA A 90 8.24 5.41 -4.40
N VAL A 91 8.25 4.37 -5.21
CA VAL A 91 7.06 3.82 -5.87
C VAL A 91 6.97 2.33 -5.53
N LEU A 92 5.80 1.85 -5.14
CA LEU A 92 5.53 0.42 -5.12
C LEU A 92 5.48 -0.09 -6.56
N PHE A 93 6.54 -0.78 -6.98
CA PHE A 93 6.64 -1.39 -8.30
C PHE A 93 5.86 -2.71 -8.28
N LEU A 94 4.54 -2.58 -8.48
CA LEU A 94 3.56 -3.61 -8.20
C LEU A 94 3.48 -4.68 -9.29
N ALA A 95 3.32 -5.94 -8.88
CA ALA A 95 2.77 -6.98 -9.73
C ALA A 95 1.54 -7.60 -9.04
N LEU A 96 0.38 -7.55 -9.70
CA LEU A 96 -0.89 -8.08 -9.17
C LEU A 96 -0.94 -9.59 -9.32
N LEU A 97 -0.26 -10.31 -8.41
CA LEU A 97 -0.08 -11.77 -8.51
C LEU A 97 -1.36 -12.57 -8.26
N SER A 98 -2.36 -12.01 -7.58
CA SER A 98 -3.69 -12.63 -7.47
C SER A 98 -4.45 -12.62 -8.79
N GLY A 99 -4.09 -11.73 -9.73
CA GLY A 99 -4.69 -11.61 -11.06
C GLY A 99 -4.07 -12.55 -12.10
N ARG A 100 -4.70 -12.54 -13.30
CA ARG A 100 -4.19 -13.24 -14.49
C ARG A 100 -4.16 -12.32 -15.72
N ASN A 101 -4.38 -11.02 -15.51
CA ASN A 101 -4.31 -10.02 -16.55
C ASN A 101 -2.84 -9.60 -16.76
N PRO A 102 -2.22 -9.87 -17.92
CA PRO A 102 -0.82 -9.55 -18.19
C PRO A 102 -0.51 -8.07 -18.04
N ARG A 103 -1.48 -7.19 -18.26
CA ARG A 103 -1.30 -5.75 -18.05
C ARG A 103 -0.74 -5.44 -16.66
N TYR A 104 -1.29 -6.04 -15.61
CA TYR A 104 -0.91 -5.77 -14.22
C TYR A 104 0.15 -6.74 -13.69
N LEU A 105 0.51 -7.76 -14.48
CA LEU A 105 1.59 -8.69 -14.13
C LEU A 105 2.94 -8.27 -14.69
N ILE A 106 2.97 -7.63 -15.88
CA ILE A 106 4.23 -7.26 -16.55
C ILE A 106 4.15 -6.00 -17.41
N ASP A 107 3.02 -5.70 -18.10
CA ASP A 107 3.02 -4.62 -19.09
C ASP A 107 3.19 -3.23 -18.46
N GLU A 108 2.56 -2.97 -17.30
CA GLU A 108 2.72 -1.70 -16.59
C GLU A 108 4.15 -1.55 -16.05
N GLN A 109 4.80 -2.64 -15.63
CA GLN A 109 6.20 -2.61 -15.17
C GLN A 109 7.14 -2.27 -16.33
N VAL A 110 6.93 -2.86 -17.51
CA VAL A 110 7.71 -2.53 -18.72
C VAL A 110 7.52 -1.06 -19.11
N ARG A 111 6.27 -0.56 -19.07
CA ARG A 111 5.95 0.84 -19.37
C ARG A 111 6.57 1.83 -18.36
N ALA A 112 6.79 1.41 -17.13
CA ALA A 112 7.38 2.24 -16.09
C ALA A 112 8.91 2.42 -16.24
N VAL A 113 9.60 1.54 -16.98
CA VAL A 113 11.08 1.59 -17.12
C VAL A 113 11.60 2.95 -17.56
N PRO A 114 11.03 3.63 -18.59
CA PRO A 114 11.49 4.96 -19.00
C PRO A 114 11.38 6.03 -17.92
N PHE A 115 10.41 5.92 -17.01
CA PHE A 115 10.29 6.82 -15.87
C PHE A 115 11.49 6.66 -14.92
N PHE A 116 11.76 5.46 -14.43
CA PHE A 116 12.88 5.20 -13.53
C PHE A 116 14.23 5.46 -14.16
N ALA A 117 14.34 5.35 -15.48
CA ALA A 117 15.55 5.73 -16.20
C ALA A 117 15.81 7.24 -16.18
N ARG A 118 14.75 8.06 -16.16
CA ARG A 118 14.83 9.54 -16.09
C ARG A 118 14.90 10.07 -14.66
N HIS A 119 14.38 9.29 -13.70
CA HIS A 119 14.25 9.64 -12.28
C HIS A 119 14.93 8.60 -11.40
N PRO A 120 16.28 8.48 -11.46
CA PRO A 120 17.04 7.50 -10.67
C PRO A 120 17.03 7.78 -9.16
N GLU A 121 16.59 8.96 -8.75
CA GLU A 121 16.35 9.35 -7.34
C GLU A 121 15.13 8.68 -6.75
N VAL A 122 14.12 8.34 -7.56
CA VAL A 122 12.90 7.67 -7.11
C VAL A 122 13.12 6.17 -7.00
N ALA A 123 12.95 5.63 -5.82
CA ALA A 123 13.18 4.22 -5.55
C ALA A 123 12.03 3.33 -6.07
N ALA A 124 12.34 2.28 -6.84
CA ALA A 124 11.37 1.26 -7.24
C ALA A 124 11.35 0.12 -6.20
N ILE A 125 10.23 -0.06 -5.50
CA ILE A 125 10.06 -1.11 -4.48
C ILE A 125 9.32 -2.30 -5.10
N SER A 126 10.04 -3.36 -5.45
CA SER A 126 9.44 -4.57 -6.02
C SER A 126 8.44 -5.18 -5.03
N THR A 127 7.15 -5.17 -5.39
CA THR A 127 6.06 -5.50 -4.48
C THR A 127 5.07 -6.47 -5.11
N ALA A 128 4.88 -7.63 -4.48
CA ALA A 128 3.81 -8.56 -4.78
C ALA A 128 2.49 -8.02 -4.21
N TYR A 129 1.55 -7.70 -5.08
CA TYR A 129 0.23 -7.22 -4.70
C TYR A 129 -0.79 -8.35 -4.80
N LEU A 130 -1.42 -8.69 -3.68
CA LEU A 130 -2.37 -9.79 -3.56
C LEU A 130 -3.71 -9.26 -3.08
N LEU A 131 -4.72 -9.30 -3.95
CA LEU A 131 -6.08 -8.98 -3.58
C LEU A 131 -6.72 -10.21 -2.91
N VAL A 132 -7.21 -10.02 -1.69
CA VAL A 132 -7.92 -11.02 -0.87
C VAL A 132 -9.37 -10.58 -0.72
N GLU A 133 -10.31 -11.52 -0.73
CA GLU A 133 -11.74 -11.23 -0.62
C GLU A 133 -12.09 -10.47 0.67
N GLY A 134 -12.61 -9.24 0.53
CA GLY A 134 -13.01 -8.35 1.63
C GLY A 134 -14.51 -8.28 1.88
N GLY A 135 -15.31 -9.15 1.25
CA GLY A 135 -16.76 -9.19 1.39
C GLY A 135 -17.53 -8.13 0.59
N ARG A 136 -16.83 -7.35 -0.24
CA ARG A 136 -17.40 -6.41 -1.21
C ARG A 136 -16.46 -6.30 -2.41
N THR A 137 -17.03 -6.10 -3.59
CA THR A 137 -16.24 -5.83 -4.80
C THR A 137 -15.46 -4.53 -4.67
N SER A 138 -14.15 -4.60 -4.77
CA SER A 138 -13.23 -3.47 -4.67
C SER A 138 -13.05 -2.72 -5.99
N SER A 139 -12.56 -1.48 -5.94
CA SER A 139 -12.20 -0.71 -7.15
C SER A 139 -11.11 -1.41 -7.95
N VAL A 140 -10.13 -2.04 -7.29
CA VAL A 140 -9.06 -2.80 -7.94
C VAL A 140 -9.61 -4.01 -8.67
N GLU A 141 -10.52 -4.76 -8.04
CA GLU A 141 -11.20 -5.91 -8.64
C GLU A 141 -11.93 -5.51 -9.94
N GLN A 142 -12.68 -4.41 -9.90
CA GLN A 142 -13.38 -3.87 -11.07
C GLN A 142 -12.42 -3.40 -12.16
N ALA A 143 -11.43 -2.57 -11.81
CA ALA A 143 -10.49 -1.98 -12.76
C ALA A 143 -9.60 -3.03 -13.44
N THR A 144 -9.18 -4.05 -12.69
CA THR A 144 -8.24 -5.07 -13.18
C THR A 144 -8.92 -6.33 -13.68
N ARG A 145 -10.22 -6.51 -13.41
CA ARG A 145 -10.99 -7.74 -13.65
C ARG A 145 -10.34 -8.95 -12.95
N THR A 146 -9.77 -8.72 -11.79
CA THR A 146 -9.11 -9.75 -10.99
C THR A 146 -10.11 -10.33 -10.00
N GLN A 147 -10.23 -11.65 -9.99
CA GLN A 147 -10.93 -12.34 -8.91
C GLN A 147 -10.02 -12.37 -7.67
N PRO A 148 -10.47 -11.87 -6.52
CA PRO A 148 -9.69 -11.94 -5.28
C PRO A 148 -9.42 -13.38 -4.85
N LEU A 149 -8.32 -13.59 -4.12
CA LEU A 149 -8.09 -14.86 -3.43
C LEU A 149 -9.11 -15.03 -2.32
N ALA A 150 -9.60 -16.25 -2.10
CA ALA A 150 -10.62 -16.51 -1.09
C ALA A 150 -10.10 -16.20 0.32
N ALA A 151 -10.94 -15.56 1.13
CA ALA A 151 -10.60 -15.12 2.49
C ALA A 151 -10.36 -16.27 3.48
N ASP A 152 -10.82 -17.47 3.15
CA ASP A 152 -10.71 -18.70 3.92
C ASP A 152 -9.69 -19.71 3.33
N ALA A 153 -8.85 -19.27 2.40
CA ALA A 153 -7.84 -20.10 1.76
C ALA A 153 -6.40 -19.61 2.08
N PRO A 154 -5.94 -19.68 3.35
CA PRO A 154 -4.61 -19.21 3.75
C PRO A 154 -3.48 -19.88 2.99
N ASP A 155 -3.59 -21.18 2.68
CA ASP A 155 -2.58 -21.94 1.94
C ASP A 155 -2.41 -21.42 0.51
N VAL A 156 -3.50 -20.99 -0.14
CA VAL A 156 -3.47 -20.41 -1.49
C VAL A 156 -2.75 -19.05 -1.45
N VAL A 157 -3.03 -18.22 -0.44
CA VAL A 157 -2.34 -16.93 -0.25
C VAL A 157 -0.86 -17.18 0.02
N ALA A 158 -0.51 -18.09 0.93
CA ALA A 158 0.87 -18.45 1.23
C ALA A 158 1.64 -18.93 -0.01
N ALA A 159 1.00 -19.74 -0.87
CA ALA A 159 1.60 -20.18 -2.13
C ALA A 159 1.92 -19.01 -3.06
N HIS A 160 1.03 -18.02 -3.19
CA HIS A 160 1.30 -16.81 -3.98
C HIS A 160 2.44 -15.99 -3.38
N VAL A 161 2.49 -15.83 -2.05
CA VAL A 161 3.57 -15.14 -1.35
C VAL A 161 4.90 -15.86 -1.55
N ARG A 162 4.92 -17.19 -1.44
CA ARG A 162 6.12 -17.99 -1.71
C ARG A 162 6.60 -17.87 -3.16
N ALA A 163 5.67 -17.83 -4.11
CA ALA A 163 6.00 -17.60 -5.52
C ALA A 163 6.65 -16.22 -5.71
N ALA A 164 6.12 -15.17 -5.08
CA ALA A 164 6.70 -13.84 -5.10
C ALA A 164 8.15 -13.82 -4.56
N GLN A 165 8.41 -14.53 -3.45
CA GLN A 165 9.76 -14.68 -2.91
C GLN A 165 10.72 -15.38 -3.89
N LEU A 166 10.27 -16.48 -4.51
CA LEU A 166 11.07 -17.20 -5.52
C LEU A 166 11.33 -16.36 -6.78
N MET A 167 10.44 -15.42 -7.10
CA MET A 167 10.62 -14.42 -8.17
C MET A 167 11.51 -13.24 -7.74
N GLY A 168 11.99 -13.21 -6.50
CA GLY A 168 12.88 -12.14 -5.99
C GLY A 168 12.15 -10.84 -5.60
N MET A 169 10.84 -10.87 -5.38
CA MET A 169 10.11 -9.68 -4.93
C MET A 169 10.46 -9.35 -3.48
N TYR A 170 10.65 -8.05 -3.22
CA TYR A 170 11.11 -7.56 -1.91
C TYR A 170 9.99 -7.47 -0.88
N ALA A 171 8.83 -6.93 -1.25
CA ALA A 171 7.71 -6.72 -0.35
C ALA A 171 6.46 -7.50 -0.82
N THR A 172 5.55 -7.76 0.11
CA THR A 172 4.22 -8.31 -0.16
C THR A 172 3.17 -7.37 0.41
N TYR A 173 2.14 -7.07 -0.36
CA TYR A 173 0.98 -6.29 0.08
C TYR A 173 -0.30 -7.14 -0.06
N LEU A 174 -0.90 -7.50 1.07
CA LEU A 174 -2.23 -8.12 1.14
C LEU A 174 -3.29 -7.04 1.27
N GLU A 175 -4.21 -6.98 0.34
CA GLU A 175 -5.24 -5.94 0.28
C GLU A 175 -6.64 -6.56 0.20
N ALA A 176 -7.51 -6.20 1.16
CA ALA A 176 -8.92 -6.62 1.13
C ALA A 176 -9.82 -5.73 0.26
N GLY A 177 -9.27 -4.61 -0.23
CA GLY A 177 -9.96 -3.62 -1.06
C GLY A 177 -10.41 -2.39 -0.27
N SER A 178 -10.41 -1.24 -0.97
CA SER A 178 -10.90 0.02 -0.41
C SER A 178 -12.37 -0.11 0.03
N GLY A 179 -12.65 0.20 1.28
CA GLY A 179 -13.99 0.09 1.87
C GLY A 179 -14.50 -1.34 2.07
N ALA A 180 -13.61 -2.32 2.10
CA ALA A 180 -13.94 -3.72 2.38
C ALA A 180 -14.78 -3.86 3.66
N ALA A 181 -15.70 -4.82 3.65
CA ALA A 181 -16.56 -5.10 4.80
C ALA A 181 -15.79 -5.80 5.93
N ARG A 182 -14.71 -6.51 5.57
CA ARG A 182 -13.85 -7.27 6.49
C ARG A 182 -12.39 -7.06 6.09
N PRO A 183 -11.46 -6.91 7.06
CA PRO A 183 -10.03 -6.93 6.78
C PRO A 183 -9.57 -8.35 6.37
N VAL A 184 -8.34 -8.44 5.87
CA VAL A 184 -7.64 -9.73 5.71
C VAL A 184 -7.59 -10.45 7.06
N SER A 185 -7.97 -11.71 7.10
CA SER A 185 -8.05 -12.49 8.35
C SER A 185 -6.66 -12.74 8.97
N ALA A 186 -6.61 -12.87 10.30
CA ALA A 186 -5.38 -13.17 11.00
C ALA A 186 -4.73 -14.50 10.52
N GLN A 187 -5.53 -15.50 10.15
CA GLN A 187 -5.02 -16.77 9.61
C GLN A 187 -4.31 -16.56 8.26
N VAL A 188 -4.89 -15.76 7.37
CA VAL A 188 -4.27 -15.43 6.06
C VAL A 188 -2.98 -14.62 6.26
N ILE A 189 -2.98 -13.65 7.19
CA ILE A 189 -1.78 -12.85 7.49
C ILE A 189 -0.68 -13.74 8.06
N ALA A 190 -0.99 -14.64 9.00
CA ALA A 190 -0.02 -15.57 9.60
C ALA A 190 0.59 -16.51 8.54
N ALA A 191 -0.24 -17.10 7.68
CA ALA A 191 0.24 -17.97 6.61
C ALA A 191 1.11 -17.22 5.59
N ALA A 192 0.76 -15.97 5.27
CA ALA A 192 1.59 -15.10 4.45
C ALA A 192 2.92 -14.76 5.13
N ARG A 193 2.91 -14.48 6.45
CA ARG A 193 4.13 -14.20 7.22
C ARG A 193 5.11 -15.37 7.22
N GLU A 194 4.61 -16.59 7.38
CA GLU A 194 5.44 -17.81 7.31
C GLU A 194 6.01 -18.05 5.90
N ALA A 195 5.37 -17.50 4.88
CA ALA A 195 5.78 -17.66 3.49
C ALA A 195 6.81 -16.62 3.02
N THR A 196 7.07 -15.54 3.75
CA THR A 196 8.02 -14.49 3.37
C THR A 196 8.87 -13.99 4.55
N GLU A 197 10.12 -13.61 4.28
CA GLU A 197 10.97 -12.87 5.21
C GLU A 197 10.97 -11.36 4.90
N GLY A 198 10.42 -10.97 3.75
CA GLY A 198 10.30 -9.59 3.31
C GLY A 198 9.22 -8.80 4.05
N PRO A 199 9.15 -7.48 3.84
CA PRO A 199 8.10 -6.66 4.43
C PRO A 199 6.70 -7.11 3.99
N LEU A 200 5.80 -7.26 4.98
CA LEU A 200 4.41 -7.62 4.79
C LEU A 200 3.50 -6.44 5.15
N LEU A 201 2.90 -5.84 4.11
CA LEU A 201 1.91 -4.79 4.24
C LEU A 201 0.51 -5.41 4.23
N VAL A 202 -0.39 -4.91 5.06
CA VAL A 202 -1.78 -5.38 5.12
C VAL A 202 -2.73 -4.18 5.14
N GLY A 203 -3.66 -4.12 4.19
CA GLY A 203 -4.64 -3.04 4.05
C GLY A 203 -6.04 -3.51 3.69
N GLY A 204 -6.96 -2.56 3.64
CA GLY A 204 -8.37 -2.79 3.36
C GLY A 204 -9.18 -3.26 4.57
N GLY A 205 -10.31 -2.60 4.83
CA GLY A 205 -11.26 -2.99 5.88
C GLY A 205 -10.79 -2.76 7.33
N ILE A 206 -9.60 -2.23 7.57
CA ILE A 206 -9.11 -1.91 8.92
C ILE A 206 -9.67 -0.56 9.34
N THR A 207 -10.59 -0.54 10.30
CA THR A 207 -11.36 0.64 10.69
C THR A 207 -11.20 1.05 12.15
N ASN A 208 -10.40 0.32 12.94
CA ASN A 208 -10.20 0.62 14.36
C ASN A 208 -8.85 0.07 14.87
N ALA A 209 -8.48 0.50 16.07
CA ALA A 209 -7.22 0.13 16.71
C ALA A 209 -7.11 -1.38 17.02
N THR A 210 -8.23 -2.05 17.32
CA THR A 210 -8.23 -3.49 17.58
C THR A 210 -7.85 -4.27 16.32
N ALA A 211 -8.49 -3.98 15.19
CA ALA A 211 -8.17 -4.62 13.91
C ALA A 211 -6.72 -4.34 13.47
N ALA A 212 -6.21 -3.12 13.72
CA ALA A 212 -4.81 -2.78 13.43
C ALA A 212 -3.85 -3.62 14.28
N ARG A 213 -4.13 -3.79 15.57
CA ARG A 213 -3.32 -4.63 16.49
C ARG A 213 -3.38 -6.10 16.11
N GLU A 214 -4.57 -6.61 15.77
CA GLU A 214 -4.75 -8.00 15.33
C GLU A 214 -3.93 -8.31 14.07
N ALA A 215 -3.93 -7.41 13.08
CA ALA A 215 -3.12 -7.57 11.88
C ALA A 215 -1.61 -7.61 12.20
N ARG A 216 -1.15 -6.75 13.12
CA ARG A 216 0.24 -6.75 13.59
C ARG A 216 0.61 -8.04 14.32
N HIS A 217 -0.21 -8.48 15.27
CA HIS A 217 0.01 -9.73 16.00
C HIS A 217 0.02 -10.96 15.08
N ALA A 218 -0.77 -10.91 14.00
CA ALA A 218 -0.77 -11.96 12.99
C ALA A 218 0.48 -11.98 12.09
N GLY A 219 1.35 -10.95 12.18
CA GLY A 219 2.63 -10.93 11.47
C GLY A 219 2.77 -9.86 10.38
N ALA A 220 1.80 -8.94 10.22
CA ALA A 220 1.98 -7.80 9.35
C ALA A 220 3.10 -6.88 9.88
N ASP A 221 4.02 -6.44 9.03
CA ASP A 221 4.99 -5.40 9.40
C ASP A 221 4.34 -4.01 9.36
N TYR A 222 3.48 -3.79 8.38
CA TYR A 222 2.81 -2.51 8.21
C TYR A 222 1.30 -2.71 8.03
N VAL A 223 0.54 -1.85 8.71
CA VAL A 223 -0.91 -1.75 8.56
C VAL A 223 -1.21 -0.51 7.73
N VAL A 224 -1.95 -0.66 6.62
CA VAL A 224 -2.30 0.43 5.71
C VAL A 224 -3.76 0.82 5.93
N ILE A 225 -4.02 2.08 6.25
CA ILE A 225 -5.37 2.61 6.49
C ILE A 225 -5.59 3.87 5.63
N GLY A 226 -6.62 3.86 4.78
CA GLY A 226 -7.03 5.00 3.96
C GLY A 226 -8.50 5.37 4.19
N THR A 227 -9.42 4.52 3.78
CA THR A 227 -10.87 4.77 3.77
C THR A 227 -11.46 5.29 5.11
N LEU A 228 -10.86 4.93 6.24
CA LEU A 228 -11.29 5.44 7.54
C LEU A 228 -11.08 6.96 7.63
N PHE A 229 -9.94 7.46 7.17
CA PHE A 229 -9.60 8.88 7.19
C PHE A 229 -10.41 9.69 6.18
N GLU A 230 -10.78 9.08 5.05
CA GLU A 230 -11.69 9.67 4.06
C GLU A 230 -13.11 9.84 4.61
N ARG A 231 -13.64 8.82 5.31
CA ARG A 231 -15.00 8.80 5.84
C ARG A 231 -15.17 9.59 7.14
N VAL A 232 -14.13 9.63 7.95
CA VAL A 232 -14.12 10.29 9.25
C VAL A 232 -12.87 11.16 9.35
N PRO A 233 -12.85 12.33 8.67
CA PRO A 233 -11.66 13.19 8.62
C PRO A 233 -11.14 13.63 9.99
N SER A 234 -12.01 13.65 11.01
CA SER A 234 -11.65 14.01 12.38
C SER A 234 -11.08 12.85 13.21
N VAL A 235 -11.01 11.62 12.66
CA VAL A 235 -10.48 10.48 13.42
C VAL A 235 -9.02 10.70 13.79
N ALA A 236 -8.69 10.39 15.04
CA ALA A 236 -7.32 10.54 15.53
C ALA A 236 -6.40 9.46 14.93
N VAL A 237 -5.25 9.86 14.41
CA VAL A 237 -4.22 8.95 13.87
C VAL A 237 -3.49 8.21 14.99
N GLN A 238 -3.21 8.90 16.10
CA GLN A 238 -2.41 8.38 17.20
C GLN A 238 -2.87 7.02 17.78
N PRO A 239 -4.16 6.77 18.10
CA PRO A 239 -4.58 5.48 18.62
C PRO A 239 -4.36 4.32 17.64
N LEU A 240 -4.51 4.58 16.34
CA LEU A 240 -4.27 3.61 15.28
C LEU A 240 -2.77 3.33 15.13
N ALA A 241 -1.95 4.38 15.15
CA ALA A 241 -0.50 4.27 15.08
C ALA A 241 0.06 3.52 16.30
N SER A 242 -0.43 3.84 17.50
CA SER A 242 -0.04 3.13 18.73
C SER A 242 -0.43 1.64 18.68
N ALA A 243 -1.62 1.31 18.17
CA ALA A 243 -2.07 -0.08 18.01
C ALA A 243 -1.24 -0.86 16.97
N ALA A 244 -0.73 -0.18 15.96
CA ALA A 244 0.10 -0.78 14.91
C ALA A 244 1.59 -0.92 15.29
N ARG A 245 2.01 -0.53 16.50
CA ARG A 245 3.39 -0.61 16.99
C ARG A 245 3.79 -1.90 17.68
N VAL A 246 2.88 -2.82 17.89
CA VAL A 246 3.07 -4.07 18.67
C VAL A 246 4.14 -4.97 18.07
#